data_624a63977693925bef65391a5561fab9
#
_entry.id   624a63977693925bef65391a5561fab9
#
_cell.length_a   1.000
_cell.length_b   1.000
_cell.length_c   1.000
_cell.angle_alpha   90.00
_cell.angle_beta   90.00
_cell.angle_gamma   90.00
#
_symmetry.space_group_name_H-M   'P 1'
#
loop_
_entity.id
_entity.type
_entity.pdbx_description
1 polymer ?
#
loop_
_entity_poly.entity_id
_entity_poly.type
_entity_poly.pdbx_seq_one_letter_code
_entity_poly.pdbx_strand_id
1 'polypeptide(L)'
;MISLVVKIRIKPEHRDTFLKAIEIDALGSENDEPGCLRFNVLQDEADENVYFFYEVYKDEAALEAHRAAPHYAVWREAAAVALDGPAEATRTKTVFPKEREYWGKV
;
A
#
# COMPACT_ATOMS: atom_id res chain seq x y z
N MET A 1 -10.71 -5.73 -11.22
CA MET A 1 -10.04 -5.12 -10.05
C MET A 1 -8.60 -4.79 -10.38
N ILE A 2 -8.09 -3.76 -9.76
CA ILE A 2 -6.72 -3.30 -9.94
C ILE A 2 -5.90 -3.70 -8.74
N SER A 3 -4.73 -4.29 -8.95
CA SER A 3 -3.79 -4.57 -7.87
C SER A 3 -2.48 -3.84 -8.10
N LEU A 4 -1.85 -3.42 -6.99
CA LEU A 4 -0.54 -2.82 -7.00
C LEU A 4 0.41 -3.71 -6.21
N VAL A 5 1.58 -3.98 -6.80
CA VAL A 5 2.69 -4.62 -6.12
C VAL A 5 3.80 -3.59 -6.03
N VAL A 6 4.11 -3.16 -4.82
CA VAL A 6 5.07 -2.08 -4.60
C VAL A 6 6.25 -2.61 -3.80
N LYS A 7 7.46 -2.40 -4.31
CA LYS A 7 8.69 -2.72 -3.59
C LYS A 7 9.37 -1.42 -3.18
N ILE A 8 9.76 -1.33 -1.92
CA ILE A 8 10.49 -0.18 -1.39
C ILE A 8 11.70 -0.63 -0.58
N ARG A 9 12.69 0.24 -0.51
CA ARG A 9 13.82 0.12 0.40
C ARG A 9 13.80 1.32 1.33
N ILE A 10 13.95 1.10 2.62
CA ILE A 10 13.98 2.18 3.60
C ILE A 10 15.39 2.44 4.12
N LYS A 11 15.60 3.65 4.60
CA LYS A 11 16.79 3.98 5.39
C LYS A 11 16.58 3.46 6.82
N PRO A 12 17.49 2.63 7.35
CA PRO A 12 17.26 2.00 8.66
C PRO A 12 17.02 3.00 9.80
N GLU A 13 17.65 4.18 9.74
CA GLU A 13 17.47 5.23 10.75
C GLU A 13 16.07 5.83 10.78
N HIS A 14 15.28 5.62 9.71
CA HIS A 14 13.91 6.10 9.59
C HIS A 14 12.87 4.97 9.67
N ARG A 15 13.25 3.79 10.15
CA ARG A 15 12.34 2.65 10.26
C ARG A 15 11.08 2.96 11.06
N ASP A 16 11.23 3.58 12.21
CA ASP A 16 10.07 3.88 13.06
C ASP A 16 9.12 4.87 12.37
N THR A 17 9.66 5.87 11.71
CA THR A 17 8.87 6.83 10.93
C THR A 17 8.11 6.11 9.81
N PHE A 18 8.79 5.22 9.08
CA PHE A 18 8.18 4.43 8.03
C PHE A 18 7.04 3.56 8.57
N LEU A 19 7.32 2.78 9.61
CA LEU A 19 6.34 1.82 10.13
C LEU A 19 5.08 2.51 10.65
N LYS A 20 5.22 3.65 11.34
CA LYS A 20 4.06 4.41 11.81
C LYS A 20 3.22 4.96 10.66
N ALA A 21 3.87 5.51 9.66
CA ALA A 21 3.16 6.12 8.53
C ALA A 21 2.47 5.08 7.66
N ILE A 22 3.11 3.94 7.39
CA ILE A 22 2.48 2.91 6.57
C ILE A 22 1.35 2.21 7.30
N GLU A 23 1.43 2.09 8.61
CA GLU A 23 0.33 1.56 9.41
C GLU A 23 -0.90 2.47 9.31
N ILE A 24 -0.71 3.78 9.41
CA ILE A 24 -1.80 4.76 9.24
C ILE A 24 -2.42 4.63 7.85
N ASP A 25 -1.60 4.54 6.80
CA ASP A 25 -2.10 4.40 5.44
C ASP A 25 -2.86 3.08 5.25
N ALA A 26 -2.30 1.98 5.72
CA ALA A 26 -2.92 0.66 5.59
C ALA A 26 -4.25 0.56 6.34
N LEU A 27 -4.29 1.03 7.58
CA LEU A 27 -5.53 1.00 8.38
C LEU A 27 -6.59 1.94 7.81
N GLY A 28 -6.20 3.14 7.39
CA GLY A 28 -7.14 4.08 6.75
C GLY A 28 -7.69 3.53 5.46
N SER A 29 -6.86 2.88 4.66
CA SER A 29 -7.27 2.27 3.40
C SER A 29 -8.28 1.15 3.62
N GLU A 30 -7.99 0.24 4.54
CA GLU A 30 -8.89 -0.90 4.81
C GLU A 30 -10.18 -0.49 5.52
N ASN A 31 -10.11 0.47 6.45
CA ASN A 31 -11.25 0.83 7.29
C ASN A 31 -12.11 1.93 6.70
N ASP A 32 -11.53 2.91 6.01
CA ASP A 32 -12.22 4.12 5.58
C ASP A 32 -12.54 4.16 4.08
N GLU A 33 -11.90 3.29 3.28
CA GLU A 33 -12.09 3.26 1.82
C GLU A 33 -12.90 2.04 1.41
N PRO A 34 -14.17 2.21 1.02
CA PRO A 34 -14.98 1.05 0.59
C PRO A 34 -14.43 0.38 -0.68
N GLY A 35 -13.67 1.10 -1.48
CA GLY A 35 -13.06 0.56 -2.70
C GLY A 35 -11.69 -0.07 -2.53
N CYS A 36 -11.07 0.04 -1.36
CA CYS A 36 -9.83 -0.67 -1.07
C CYS A 36 -10.16 -2.05 -0.51
N LEU A 37 -9.88 -3.08 -1.26
CA LEU A 37 -10.24 -4.46 -0.92
C LEU A 37 -9.16 -5.16 -0.11
N ARG A 38 -7.92 -4.71 -0.22
CA ARG A 38 -6.78 -5.26 0.52
C ARG A 38 -5.63 -4.26 0.56
N PHE A 39 -4.97 -4.20 1.70
CA PHE A 39 -3.71 -3.48 1.83
C PHE A 39 -2.82 -4.27 2.80
N ASN A 40 -1.82 -4.95 2.26
CA ASN A 40 -0.87 -5.73 3.05
C ASN A 40 0.51 -5.11 2.98
N VAL A 41 1.23 -5.17 4.08
CA VAL A 41 2.62 -4.71 4.19
C VAL A 41 3.46 -5.91 4.58
N LEU A 42 4.45 -6.22 3.74
CA LEU A 42 5.29 -7.41 3.90
C LEU A 42 6.75 -6.97 4.02
N GLN A 43 7.52 -7.71 4.79
CA GLN A 43 8.96 -7.48 4.90
C GLN A 43 9.70 -8.63 4.24
N ASP A 44 10.74 -8.33 3.47
CA ASP A 44 11.61 -9.34 2.88
C ASP A 44 12.34 -10.10 4.00
N GLU A 45 12.30 -11.42 3.98
CA GLU A 45 12.99 -12.23 5.00
C GLU A 45 14.52 -12.11 4.93
N ALA A 46 15.05 -11.83 3.74
CA ALA A 46 16.49 -11.76 3.52
C ALA A 46 17.08 -10.36 3.72
N ASP A 47 16.25 -9.31 3.65
CA ASP A 47 16.70 -7.92 3.78
C ASP A 47 15.67 -7.12 4.57
N GLU A 48 15.97 -6.82 5.81
CA GLU A 48 15.07 -6.13 6.72
C GLU A 48 14.72 -4.70 6.30
N ASN A 49 15.45 -4.14 5.35
CA ASN A 49 15.20 -2.79 4.84
C ASN A 49 14.31 -2.78 3.59
N VAL A 50 13.90 -3.95 3.12
CA VAL A 50 13.05 -4.09 1.94
C VAL A 50 11.65 -4.52 2.36
N TYR A 51 10.64 -3.80 1.86
CA TYR A 51 9.24 -4.07 2.13
C TYR A 51 8.47 -4.13 0.82
N PHE A 52 7.35 -4.83 0.86
CA PHE A 52 6.42 -4.95 -0.27
C PHE A 52 5.03 -4.55 0.20
N PHE A 53 4.32 -3.80 -0.63
CA PHE A 53 2.90 -3.56 -0.41
C PHE A 53 2.11 -4.33 -1.45
N TYR A 54 1.06 -5.01 -1.01
CA TYR A 54 0.10 -5.65 -1.89
C TYR A 54 -1.25 -5.00 -1.65
N GLU A 55 -1.74 -4.28 -2.67
CA GLU A 55 -2.93 -3.45 -2.57
C GLU A 55 -3.91 -3.85 -3.67
N VAL A 56 -5.20 -3.96 -3.33
CA VAL A 56 -6.24 -4.29 -4.30
C VAL A 56 -7.36 -3.25 -4.20
N TYR A 57 -7.72 -2.68 -5.34
CA TYR A 57 -8.80 -1.68 -5.46
C TYR A 57 -9.85 -2.19 -6.44
N LYS A 58 -11.12 -1.89 -6.15
CA LYS A 58 -12.21 -2.41 -6.98
C LYS A 58 -12.19 -1.86 -8.41
N ASP A 59 -11.76 -0.60 -8.60
CA ASP A 59 -11.69 0.06 -9.90
C ASP A 59 -10.77 1.28 -9.86
N GLU A 60 -10.67 1.98 -10.98
CA GLU A 60 -9.85 3.18 -11.13
C GLU A 60 -10.27 4.31 -10.19
N ALA A 61 -11.58 4.51 -10.02
CA ALA A 61 -12.09 5.55 -9.13
C ALA A 61 -11.69 5.29 -7.67
N ALA A 62 -11.67 4.02 -7.26
CA ALA A 62 -11.23 3.63 -5.91
C ALA A 62 -9.74 3.92 -5.70
N LEU A 63 -8.92 3.67 -6.71
CA LEU A 63 -7.49 3.98 -6.65
C LEU A 63 -7.25 5.49 -6.58
N GLU A 64 -7.99 6.28 -7.34
CA GLU A 64 -7.92 7.74 -7.29
C GLU A 64 -8.35 8.27 -5.93
N ALA A 65 -9.43 7.71 -5.35
CA ALA A 65 -9.90 8.07 -4.01
C ALA A 65 -8.84 7.79 -2.95
N HIS A 66 -8.13 6.65 -3.08
CA HIS A 66 -7.02 6.32 -2.18
C HIS A 66 -5.94 7.39 -2.23
N ARG A 67 -5.53 7.80 -3.42
CA ARG A 67 -4.46 8.81 -3.60
C ARG A 67 -4.85 10.19 -3.10
N ALA A 68 -6.14 10.46 -2.97
CA ALA A 68 -6.67 11.74 -2.45
C ALA A 68 -6.93 11.68 -0.94
N ALA A 69 -6.82 10.53 -0.31
CA ALA A 69 -7.15 10.34 1.10
C ALA A 69 -6.07 10.94 2.03
N PRO A 70 -6.48 11.45 3.22
CA PRO A 70 -5.50 12.01 4.16
C PRO A 70 -4.47 11.01 4.66
N HIS A 71 -4.82 9.74 4.82
CA HIS A 71 -3.87 8.70 5.24
C HIS A 71 -2.80 8.43 4.18
N TYR A 72 -3.12 8.61 2.89
CA TYR A 72 -2.12 8.51 1.83
C TYR A 72 -1.12 9.68 1.89
N ALA A 73 -1.59 10.88 2.22
CA ALA A 73 -0.71 12.04 2.38
C ALA A 73 0.31 11.83 3.52
N VAL A 74 -0.11 11.21 4.62
CA VAL A 74 0.80 10.85 5.71
C VAL A 74 1.90 9.92 5.23
N TRP A 75 1.54 8.90 4.44
CA TRP A 75 2.51 7.99 3.85
C TRP A 75 3.48 8.74 2.93
N ARG A 76 2.98 9.60 2.05
CA ARG A 76 3.83 10.33 1.10
C ARG A 76 4.86 11.22 1.80
N GLU A 77 4.47 11.92 2.86
CA GLU A 77 5.39 12.74 3.63
C GLU A 77 6.51 11.91 4.26
N ALA A 78 6.15 10.78 4.86
CA ALA A 78 7.13 9.88 5.46
C ALA A 78 8.04 9.26 4.41
N ALA A 79 7.50 8.89 3.26
CA ALA A 79 8.27 8.30 2.17
C ALA A 79 9.36 9.24 1.66
N ALA A 80 9.08 10.54 1.60
CA ALA A 80 10.07 11.53 1.16
C ALA A 80 11.34 11.53 2.03
N VAL A 81 11.21 11.14 3.29
CA VAL A 81 12.33 11.10 4.25
C VAL A 81 12.89 9.70 4.40
N ALA A 82 12.03 8.69 4.43
CA ALA A 82 12.40 7.34 4.84
C ALA A 82 12.85 6.42 3.70
N LEU A 83 12.47 6.70 2.45
CA LEU A 83 12.83 5.81 1.36
C LEU A 83 14.28 6.00 0.93
N ASP A 84 14.97 4.88 0.69
CA ASP A 84 16.31 4.83 0.12
C ASP A 84 16.16 4.45 -1.36
N GLY A 85 15.94 5.47 -2.18
CA GLY A 85 15.67 5.32 -3.60
C GLY A 85 14.16 5.32 -3.92
N PRO A 86 13.80 5.27 -5.20
CA PRO A 86 12.41 5.33 -5.63
C PRO A 86 11.64 4.04 -5.31
N ALA A 87 10.34 4.16 -5.05
CA ALA A 87 9.46 3.01 -4.96
C ALA A 87 9.30 2.38 -6.35
N GLU A 88 9.30 1.05 -6.40
CA GLU A 88 9.07 0.30 -7.63
C GLU A 88 7.65 -0.26 -7.61
N ALA A 89 6.74 0.44 -8.27
CA ALA A 89 5.33 0.06 -8.29
C ALA A 89 5.00 -0.60 -9.62
N THR A 90 4.40 -1.80 -9.56
CA THR A 90 3.87 -2.49 -10.72
C THR A 90 2.35 -2.51 -10.61
N ARG A 91 1.69 -1.94 -11.60
CA ARG A 91 0.23 -1.97 -11.69
C ARG A 91 -0.18 -3.25 -12.38
N THR A 92 -1.04 -4.02 -11.74
CA THR A 92 -1.51 -5.31 -12.20
C THR A 92 -3.04 -5.36 -12.17
N LYS A 93 -3.60 -6.40 -12.76
CA LYS A 93 -5.03 -6.69 -12.64
C LYS A 93 -5.19 -8.08 -12.02
N THR A 94 -6.25 -8.27 -11.25
CA THR A 94 -6.51 -9.58 -10.65
C THR A 94 -6.96 -10.56 -11.72
N VAL A 95 -6.30 -11.71 -11.77
CA VAL A 95 -6.66 -12.82 -12.64
C VAL A 95 -7.46 -13.86 -11.87
N PHE A 96 -7.01 -14.12 -10.65
CA PHE A 96 -7.67 -15.01 -9.69
C PHE A 96 -7.32 -14.56 -8.28
N PRO A 97 -8.30 -14.38 -7.40
CA PRO A 97 -9.74 -14.40 -7.66
C PRO A 97 -10.23 -13.09 -8.30
N LYS A 98 -11.34 -13.14 -9.04
CA LYS A 98 -11.94 -11.98 -9.71
C LYS A 98 -13.13 -11.42 -8.95
N GLU A 99 -13.83 -12.24 -8.20
CA GLU A 99 -15.06 -11.86 -7.50
C GLU A 99 -14.75 -11.00 -6.28
N ARG A 100 -15.46 -9.85 -6.19
CA ARG A 100 -15.29 -8.92 -5.07
C ARG A 100 -15.54 -9.56 -3.73
N GLU A 101 -16.48 -10.49 -3.66
CA GLU A 101 -16.89 -11.19 -2.45
C GLU A 101 -15.72 -11.93 -1.80
N TYR A 102 -14.81 -12.43 -2.59
CA TYR A 102 -13.62 -13.11 -2.08
C TYR A 102 -12.79 -12.19 -1.19
N TRP A 103 -12.75 -10.89 -1.52
CA TRP A 103 -11.90 -9.93 -0.82
C TRP A 103 -12.53 -9.40 0.47
N GLY A 104 -13.74 -9.83 0.81
CA GLY A 104 -14.40 -9.47 2.06
C GLY A 104 -15.11 -8.12 2.09
N LYS A 105 -15.10 -7.39 0.98
CA LYS A 105 -15.80 -6.13 0.81
C LYS A 105 -16.64 -6.17 -0.44
N VAL A 106 -17.91 -5.95 -0.33
CA VAL A 106 -18.87 -5.96 -1.45
C VAL A 106 -19.57 -4.64 -1.61
#